data_e34c413813d976f50d92b6f5fdbdb171
#
_entry.id   e34c413813d976f50d92b6f5fdbdb171
#
_cell.length_a   1.000
_cell.length_b   1.000
_cell.length_c   1.000
_cell.angle_alpha   90.00
_cell.angle_beta   90.00
_cell.angle_gamma   90.00
#
_symmetry.space_group_name_H-M   'P 1'
#
loop_
_entity.id
_entity.type
_entity.pdbx_description
1 polymer ?
#
loop_
_entity_poly.entity_id
_entity_poly.type
_entity_poly.pdbx_seq_one_letter_code
_entity_poly.pdbx_strand_id
1 'polypeptide(L)'
;MLDTIGARDLGFGDDVPYSAESWEQVERGERPEGDDLAEAFFHLARVEERNGARDEHDRFRAAWSCLDPLDPPLERLRVRLGLEPPHWGGARFAVALTHDVDAPWKWTRRGVKGAAARAKSDLTNGRIGPGLRELRGLAGATVHKVRGTDPYWSFDRILDDERRAGASSTFFLLADHAHEFDGGAPEEYERLRPRIVETIQQAKAEVGLHGSYLAAGDAQRIADEKERLERLAGPVQGHRYHYLRIDPHDNLGSLEASGFAYDSTLGFGDAIGFRAGIAHPFHPWDFDRDAPHELIEVPLAAMDVTLSAERYLNLTVEDAGARLRALLDWAEANGGGFAVLWHPEQYDSALLPGWDVLYRRLLEDVQARGGACLQAGVLAEEARAWLS
;
A
#
# COMPACT_ATOMS: atom_id res chain seq x y z
N MET A 1 -10.32 9.10 -21.73
CA MET A 1 -9.65 7.81 -21.45
C MET A 1 -8.15 7.89 -21.70
N LEU A 2 -7.65 8.22 -22.91
CA LEU A 2 -6.21 8.31 -23.16
C LEU A 2 -5.51 9.30 -22.22
N ASP A 3 -6.15 10.40 -21.87
CA ASP A 3 -5.66 11.38 -20.89
C ASP A 3 -5.66 10.81 -19.46
N THR A 4 -6.62 9.96 -19.12
CA THR A 4 -6.76 9.31 -17.80
C THR A 4 -5.57 8.44 -17.43
N ILE A 5 -4.98 7.78 -18.42
CA ILE A 5 -3.84 6.87 -18.25
C ILE A 5 -2.51 7.51 -18.66
N GLY A 6 -2.47 8.82 -18.89
CA GLY A 6 -1.29 9.49 -19.43
C GLY A 6 -0.90 9.00 -20.83
N ALA A 7 -1.83 8.37 -21.53
CA ALA A 7 -1.50 7.68 -22.78
C ALA A 7 -0.99 8.64 -23.84
N ARG A 8 -1.47 9.89 -23.90
CA ARG A 8 -0.95 10.89 -24.84
C ARG A 8 0.51 11.22 -24.59
N ASP A 9 0.90 11.35 -23.32
CA ASP A 9 2.28 11.62 -22.94
C ASP A 9 3.18 10.37 -23.06
N LEU A 10 2.60 9.17 -22.95
CA LEU A 10 3.26 7.92 -23.36
C LEU A 10 3.38 7.78 -24.88
N GLY A 11 2.90 8.76 -25.67
CA GLY A 11 2.96 8.71 -27.12
C GLY A 11 1.85 7.88 -27.77
N PHE A 12 0.80 7.52 -27.03
CA PHE A 12 -0.41 6.95 -27.62
C PHE A 12 -1.14 8.07 -28.39
N GLY A 13 -1.04 8.06 -29.69
CA GLY A 13 -1.82 8.95 -30.55
C GLY A 13 -3.30 8.59 -30.54
N ASP A 14 -4.12 9.49 -31.12
CA ASP A 14 -5.57 9.26 -31.30
C ASP A 14 -5.85 8.03 -32.20
N ASP A 15 -4.83 7.42 -32.80
CA ASP A 15 -4.92 6.29 -33.72
C ASP A 15 -4.72 4.92 -33.04
N VAL A 16 -4.75 4.83 -31.69
CA VAL A 16 -4.68 3.53 -31.03
C VAL A 16 -5.92 2.72 -31.43
N PRO A 17 -5.75 1.59 -32.12
CA PRO A 17 -6.89 0.82 -32.58
C PRO A 17 -7.66 0.23 -31.39
N TYR A 18 -8.96 0.43 -31.38
CA TYR A 18 -9.88 -0.17 -30.45
C TYR A 18 -11.04 -0.83 -31.21
N SER A 19 -11.67 -1.84 -30.59
CA SER A 19 -12.84 -2.50 -31.12
C SER A 19 -14.10 -1.94 -30.45
N ALA A 20 -15.09 -1.51 -31.25
CA ALA A 20 -16.39 -1.14 -30.71
C ALA A 20 -17.06 -2.29 -29.94
N GLU A 21 -16.87 -3.54 -30.40
CA GLU A 21 -17.37 -4.73 -29.72
C GLU A 21 -16.72 -4.90 -28.33
N SER A 22 -15.40 -4.66 -28.23
CA SER A 22 -14.69 -4.71 -26.94
C SER A 22 -15.20 -3.67 -25.94
N TRP A 23 -15.55 -2.46 -26.42
CA TRP A 23 -16.16 -1.45 -25.56
C TRP A 23 -17.57 -1.82 -25.09
N GLU A 24 -18.39 -2.42 -25.96
CA GLU A 24 -19.69 -2.96 -25.57
C GLU A 24 -19.54 -4.07 -24.51
N GLN A 25 -18.48 -4.88 -24.57
CA GLN A 25 -18.18 -5.87 -23.52
C GLN A 25 -17.87 -5.17 -22.18
N VAL A 26 -17.01 -4.15 -22.19
CA VAL A 26 -16.70 -3.35 -20.99
C VAL A 26 -17.98 -2.74 -20.37
N GLU A 27 -18.86 -2.15 -21.18
CA GLU A 27 -20.13 -1.59 -20.72
C GLU A 27 -21.04 -2.65 -20.08
N ARG A 28 -21.02 -3.88 -20.58
CA ARG A 28 -21.74 -5.01 -19.98
C ARG A 28 -21.06 -5.62 -18.74
N GLY A 29 -19.88 -5.14 -18.36
CA GLY A 29 -19.09 -5.70 -17.26
C GLY A 29 -18.33 -6.98 -17.64
N GLU A 30 -18.19 -7.26 -18.94
CA GLU A 30 -17.48 -8.42 -19.48
C GLU A 30 -16.01 -8.03 -19.80
N ARG A 31 -15.07 -8.94 -19.53
CA ARG A 31 -13.67 -8.70 -19.91
C ARG A 31 -13.53 -8.71 -21.44
N PRO A 32 -13.00 -7.65 -22.05
CA PRO A 32 -12.73 -7.63 -23.48
C PRO A 32 -11.50 -8.53 -23.79
N GLU A 33 -11.63 -9.39 -24.81
CA GLU A 33 -10.54 -10.25 -25.24
C GLU A 33 -9.89 -9.70 -26.51
N GLY A 34 -8.54 -9.69 -26.52
CA GLY A 34 -7.76 -9.33 -27.72
C GLY A 34 -7.68 -7.83 -28.03
N ASP A 35 -8.15 -6.97 -27.13
CA ASP A 35 -8.04 -5.52 -27.20
C ASP A 35 -7.38 -4.98 -25.91
N ASP A 36 -6.06 -4.79 -25.96
CA ASP A 36 -5.28 -4.38 -24.79
C ASP A 36 -5.72 -3.00 -24.25
N LEU A 37 -6.26 -2.12 -25.09
CA LEU A 37 -6.73 -0.80 -24.64
C LEU A 37 -8.04 -0.93 -23.84
N ALA A 38 -8.99 -1.68 -24.38
CA ALA A 38 -10.25 -1.96 -23.68
C ALA A 38 -10.01 -2.79 -22.41
N GLU A 39 -9.08 -3.75 -22.43
CA GLU A 39 -8.68 -4.53 -21.27
C GLU A 39 -7.99 -3.65 -20.22
N ALA A 40 -7.10 -2.74 -20.62
CA ALA A 40 -6.46 -1.80 -19.71
C ALA A 40 -7.49 -0.92 -19.00
N PHE A 41 -8.46 -0.38 -19.74
CA PHE A 41 -9.53 0.41 -19.15
C PHE A 41 -10.45 -0.41 -18.23
N PHE A 42 -10.79 -1.63 -18.62
CA PHE A 42 -11.60 -2.54 -17.80
C PHE A 42 -11.00 -2.73 -16.40
N HIS A 43 -9.68 -2.94 -16.33
CA HIS A 43 -8.98 -3.12 -15.06
C HIS A 43 -8.71 -1.79 -14.34
N LEU A 44 -8.32 -0.73 -15.04
CA LEU A 44 -8.12 0.60 -14.46
C LEU A 44 -9.41 1.11 -13.79
N ALA A 45 -10.53 1.01 -14.51
CA ALA A 45 -11.84 1.43 -14.03
C ALA A 45 -12.48 0.42 -13.04
N ARG A 46 -11.80 -0.67 -12.69
CA ARG A 46 -12.28 -1.70 -11.75
C ARG A 46 -13.65 -2.25 -12.12
N VAL A 47 -13.95 -2.40 -13.41
CA VAL A 47 -15.26 -2.86 -13.90
C VAL A 47 -15.67 -4.20 -13.30
N GLU A 48 -14.72 -5.14 -13.14
CA GLU A 48 -14.94 -6.45 -12.52
C GLU A 48 -15.38 -6.37 -11.04
N GLU A 49 -15.13 -5.24 -10.37
CA GLU A 49 -15.49 -5.05 -8.96
C GLU A 49 -16.87 -4.45 -8.74
N ARG A 50 -17.52 -3.89 -9.76
CA ARG A 50 -18.83 -3.22 -9.63
C ARG A 50 -19.92 -4.09 -9.01
N ASN A 51 -19.89 -5.40 -9.30
CA ASN A 51 -20.80 -6.38 -8.72
C ASN A 51 -20.03 -7.60 -8.20
N GLY A 52 -18.74 -7.42 -7.93
CA GLY A 52 -17.83 -8.47 -7.53
C GLY A 52 -18.08 -8.96 -6.10
N ALA A 53 -17.60 -10.17 -5.82
CA ALA A 53 -17.58 -10.71 -4.46
C ALA A 53 -16.67 -9.84 -3.55
N ARG A 54 -17.02 -9.80 -2.25
CA ARG A 54 -16.23 -9.12 -1.21
C ARG A 54 -15.91 -10.11 -0.09
N ASP A 55 -14.73 -9.99 0.50
CA ASP A 55 -14.34 -10.79 1.66
C ASP A 55 -14.94 -10.21 2.97
N GLU A 56 -14.57 -10.80 4.11
CA GLU A 56 -15.03 -10.37 5.43
C GLU A 56 -14.63 -8.94 5.83
N HIS A 57 -13.71 -8.34 5.10
CA HIS A 57 -13.27 -6.95 5.25
C HIS A 57 -13.73 -6.06 4.10
N ASP A 58 -14.70 -6.53 3.31
CA ASP A 58 -15.26 -5.79 2.18
C ASP A 58 -14.23 -5.47 1.08
N ARG A 59 -13.26 -6.39 0.87
CA ARG A 59 -12.20 -6.26 -0.14
C ARG A 59 -12.42 -7.21 -1.30
N PHE A 60 -12.02 -6.79 -2.49
CA PHE A 60 -11.93 -7.66 -3.65
C PHE A 60 -10.60 -8.45 -3.61
N ARG A 61 -10.64 -9.76 -3.81
CA ARG A 61 -9.47 -10.64 -3.74
C ARG A 61 -8.88 -10.90 -5.11
N ALA A 62 -7.54 -11.07 -5.17
CA ALA A 62 -6.84 -11.43 -6.40
C ALA A 62 -7.36 -12.72 -7.04
N ALA A 63 -7.78 -13.70 -6.21
CA ALA A 63 -8.33 -14.96 -6.70
C ALA A 63 -9.68 -14.82 -7.45
N TRP A 64 -10.34 -13.67 -7.36
CA TRP A 64 -11.58 -13.37 -8.07
C TRP A 64 -11.37 -12.50 -9.31
N SER A 65 -10.19 -11.92 -9.45
CA SER A 65 -9.81 -11.11 -10.61
C SER A 65 -9.50 -12.01 -11.81
N CYS A 66 -9.89 -11.55 -12.97
CA CYS A 66 -9.46 -12.12 -14.24
C CYS A 66 -8.09 -11.58 -14.72
N LEU A 67 -7.50 -10.65 -13.96
CA LEU A 67 -6.18 -10.08 -14.21
C LEU A 67 -5.07 -11.02 -13.70
N ASP A 68 -3.99 -11.19 -14.47
CA ASP A 68 -2.70 -11.57 -13.89
C ASP A 68 -2.07 -10.30 -13.27
N PRO A 69 -1.92 -10.23 -11.94
CA PRO A 69 -1.45 -9.00 -11.29
C PRO A 69 -0.03 -8.56 -11.68
N LEU A 70 0.78 -9.45 -12.28
CA LEU A 70 2.14 -9.16 -12.75
C LEU A 70 2.24 -9.02 -14.27
N ASP A 71 1.10 -9.04 -14.98
CA ASP A 71 1.03 -8.79 -16.42
C ASP A 71 0.01 -7.67 -16.73
N PRO A 72 0.29 -6.42 -16.32
CA PRO A 72 -0.63 -5.30 -16.49
C PRO A 72 -0.86 -4.99 -17.98
N PRO A 73 -2.11 -4.96 -18.46
CA PRO A 73 -2.43 -4.79 -19.88
C PRO A 73 -1.97 -3.47 -20.48
N LEU A 74 -1.94 -2.40 -19.69
CA LEU A 74 -1.43 -1.11 -20.17
C LEU A 74 0.05 -1.19 -20.53
N GLU A 75 0.85 -1.89 -19.73
CA GLU A 75 2.28 -2.05 -19.98
C GLU A 75 2.55 -2.96 -21.20
N ARG A 76 1.72 -4.00 -21.40
CA ARG A 76 1.78 -4.81 -22.64
C ARG A 76 1.51 -3.94 -23.86
N LEU A 77 0.47 -3.10 -23.81
CA LEU A 77 0.14 -2.19 -24.89
C LEU A 77 1.30 -1.23 -25.19
N ARG A 78 1.88 -0.62 -24.15
CA ARG A 78 3.03 0.28 -24.25
C ARG A 78 4.21 -0.39 -24.96
N VAL A 79 4.60 -1.58 -24.49
CA VAL A 79 5.72 -2.36 -25.07
C VAL A 79 5.43 -2.73 -26.53
N ARG A 80 4.21 -3.17 -26.85
CA ARG A 80 3.80 -3.49 -28.23
C ARG A 80 3.91 -2.29 -29.18
N LEU A 81 3.65 -1.10 -28.68
CA LEU A 81 3.74 0.14 -29.46
C LEU A 81 5.16 0.75 -29.46
N GLY A 82 6.12 0.13 -28.78
CA GLY A 82 7.50 0.59 -28.74
C GLY A 82 7.69 1.91 -27.97
N LEU A 83 6.81 2.20 -27.02
CA LEU A 83 6.84 3.43 -26.21
C LEU A 83 7.71 3.26 -24.98
N GLU A 84 8.52 4.26 -24.67
CA GLU A 84 9.34 4.26 -23.46
C GLU A 84 8.47 4.44 -22.19
N PRO A 85 8.86 3.82 -21.06
CA PRO A 85 8.17 4.05 -19.80
C PRO A 85 8.46 5.43 -19.23
N PRO A 86 7.57 6.00 -18.41
CA PRO A 86 7.86 7.22 -17.69
C PRO A 86 9.04 7.05 -16.74
N HIS A 87 9.75 8.14 -16.44
CA HIS A 87 10.83 8.16 -15.48
C HIS A 87 10.38 8.84 -14.19
N TRP A 88 10.83 8.32 -13.07
CA TRP A 88 10.42 8.75 -11.73
C TRP A 88 11.65 9.11 -10.89
N GLY A 89 11.68 10.33 -10.33
CA GLY A 89 12.89 10.77 -9.62
C GLY A 89 14.16 10.73 -10.46
N GLY A 90 14.04 10.82 -11.79
CA GLY A 90 15.14 10.63 -12.74
C GLY A 90 15.54 9.18 -13.01
N ALA A 91 14.93 8.21 -12.33
CA ALA A 91 15.14 6.78 -12.52
C ALA A 91 14.10 6.17 -13.48
N ARG A 92 14.43 5.01 -14.07
CA ARG A 92 13.52 4.28 -14.95
C ARG A 92 12.29 3.72 -14.23
N PHE A 93 12.42 3.38 -12.96
CA PHE A 93 11.31 2.98 -12.10
C PHE A 93 11.48 3.54 -10.70
N ALA A 94 10.40 3.63 -9.94
CA ALA A 94 10.43 4.04 -8.56
C ALA A 94 9.58 3.15 -7.66
N VAL A 95 10.03 3.00 -6.41
CA VAL A 95 9.28 2.37 -5.35
C VAL A 95 8.96 3.43 -4.30
N ALA A 96 7.67 3.73 -4.13
CA ALA A 96 7.21 4.52 -3.00
C ALA A 96 7.24 3.66 -1.74
N LEU A 97 8.10 4.03 -0.80
CA LEU A 97 8.19 3.37 0.49
C LEU A 97 7.07 3.87 1.38
N THR A 98 6.25 2.96 1.90
CA THR A 98 5.10 3.33 2.74
C THR A 98 5.01 2.47 3.99
N HIS A 99 4.52 3.07 5.08
CA HIS A 99 4.40 2.43 6.38
C HIS A 99 3.03 2.73 6.99
N ASP A 100 2.22 1.71 7.21
CA ASP A 100 0.96 1.83 7.94
C ASP A 100 1.25 1.63 9.43
N VAL A 101 0.88 2.61 10.24
CA VAL A 101 1.16 2.61 11.68
C VAL A 101 -0.08 2.15 12.43
N ASP A 102 -0.27 0.83 12.52
CA ASP A 102 -1.43 0.22 13.17
C ASP A 102 -1.24 0.08 14.68
N ALA A 103 -0.05 -0.32 15.09
CA ALA A 103 0.26 -0.64 16.48
C ALA A 103 1.66 -0.13 16.87
N PRO A 104 1.81 1.15 17.28
CA PRO A 104 3.12 1.72 17.59
C PRO A 104 3.72 1.22 18.92
N TRP A 105 2.97 0.38 19.69
CA TRP A 105 3.40 -0.13 20.98
C TRP A 105 2.88 -1.54 21.23
N LYS A 106 3.81 -2.51 21.42
CA LYS A 106 3.50 -3.92 21.66
C LYS A 106 3.00 -4.19 23.08
N TRP A 107 3.67 -3.62 24.08
CA TRP A 107 3.49 -3.97 25.49
C TRP A 107 2.37 -3.17 26.14
N THR A 108 1.22 -3.11 25.48
CA THR A 108 -0.06 -2.65 26.05
C THR A 108 -0.68 -3.77 26.92
N ARG A 109 -1.72 -3.46 27.70
CA ARG A 109 -2.46 -4.49 28.46
C ARG A 109 -3.03 -5.56 27.51
N ARG A 110 -3.56 -5.16 26.36
CA ARG A 110 -4.07 -6.08 25.32
C ARG A 110 -2.94 -6.90 24.69
N GLY A 111 -1.83 -6.25 24.38
CA GLY A 111 -0.65 -6.89 23.79
C GLY A 111 -0.05 -7.97 24.69
N VAL A 112 0.09 -7.69 26.01
CA VAL A 112 0.56 -8.68 27.00
C VAL A 112 -0.40 -9.88 27.08
N LYS A 113 -1.72 -9.63 27.15
CA LYS A 113 -2.72 -10.72 27.15
C LYS A 113 -2.68 -11.54 25.86
N GLY A 114 -2.56 -10.87 24.70
CA GLY A 114 -2.45 -11.51 23.40
C GLY A 114 -1.19 -12.38 23.30
N ALA A 115 -0.03 -11.85 23.69
CA ALA A 115 1.22 -12.62 23.71
C ALA A 115 1.14 -13.86 24.60
N ALA A 116 0.53 -13.74 25.78
CA ALA A 116 0.31 -14.88 26.68
C ALA A 116 -0.64 -15.92 26.08
N ALA A 117 -1.70 -15.49 25.39
CA ALA A 117 -2.63 -16.40 24.72
C ALA A 117 -1.97 -17.12 23.54
N ARG A 118 -1.18 -16.41 22.72
CA ARG A 118 -0.40 -17.02 21.63
C ARG A 118 0.62 -18.02 22.16
N ALA A 119 1.40 -17.64 23.18
CA ALA A 119 2.35 -18.56 23.82
C ALA A 119 1.67 -19.86 24.29
N LYS A 120 0.52 -19.73 24.95
CA LYS A 120 -0.26 -20.89 25.39
C LYS A 120 -0.72 -21.74 24.20
N SER A 121 -1.31 -21.11 23.17
CA SER A 121 -1.80 -21.80 21.98
C SER A 121 -0.67 -22.53 21.25
N ASP A 122 0.48 -21.87 21.04
CA ASP A 122 1.62 -22.47 20.36
C ASP A 122 2.15 -23.70 21.11
N LEU A 123 2.34 -23.57 22.42
CA LEU A 123 2.83 -24.68 23.23
C LEU A 123 1.84 -25.85 23.29
N THR A 124 0.53 -25.60 23.38
CA THR A 124 -0.49 -26.66 23.39
C THR A 124 -0.60 -27.38 22.04
N ASN A 125 -0.28 -26.67 20.92
CA ASN A 125 -0.28 -27.23 19.57
C ASN A 125 1.10 -27.78 19.15
N GLY A 126 2.04 -27.94 20.09
CA GLY A 126 3.37 -28.48 19.82
C GLY A 126 4.34 -27.54 19.11
N ARG A 127 3.98 -26.28 18.90
CA ARG A 127 4.82 -25.24 18.31
C ARG A 127 5.76 -24.64 19.36
N ILE A 128 6.73 -25.43 19.82
CA ILE A 128 7.59 -25.07 20.96
C ILE A 128 8.41 -23.80 20.69
N GLY A 129 9.01 -23.69 19.52
CA GLY A 129 9.85 -22.52 19.15
C GLY A 129 9.09 -21.19 19.20
N PRO A 130 7.96 -21.04 18.50
CA PRO A 130 7.11 -19.86 18.59
C PRO A 130 6.64 -19.56 20.03
N GLY A 131 6.11 -20.55 20.75
CA GLY A 131 5.66 -20.36 22.12
C GLY A 131 6.75 -19.86 23.08
N LEU A 132 7.97 -20.38 22.97
CA LEU A 132 9.12 -19.92 23.75
C LEU A 132 9.56 -18.50 23.37
N ARG A 133 9.44 -18.09 22.11
CA ARG A 133 9.72 -16.70 21.69
C ARG A 133 8.74 -15.73 22.35
N GLU A 134 7.45 -16.02 22.33
CA GLU A 134 6.44 -15.20 23.02
C GLU A 134 6.70 -15.10 24.53
N LEU A 135 7.05 -16.21 25.21
CA LEU A 135 7.40 -16.18 26.63
C LEU A 135 8.64 -15.34 26.93
N ARG A 136 9.67 -15.42 26.08
CA ARG A 136 10.86 -14.55 26.22
C ARG A 136 10.50 -13.08 26.01
N GLY A 137 9.64 -12.78 25.02
CA GLY A 137 9.10 -11.45 24.80
C GLY A 137 8.39 -10.90 26.04
N LEU A 138 7.49 -11.69 26.64
CA LEU A 138 6.79 -11.33 27.88
C LEU A 138 7.75 -11.09 29.05
N ALA A 139 8.79 -11.91 29.20
CA ALA A 139 9.82 -11.67 30.23
C ALA A 139 10.58 -10.36 29.97
N GLY A 140 10.79 -9.99 28.70
CA GLY A 140 11.39 -8.73 28.28
C GLY A 140 10.49 -7.50 28.48
N ALA A 141 9.16 -7.67 28.51
CA ALA A 141 8.21 -6.55 28.60
C ALA A 141 8.45 -5.65 29.82
N THR A 142 8.83 -6.22 30.97
CA THR A 142 9.16 -5.45 32.18
C THR A 142 10.43 -4.60 31.97
N VAL A 143 11.43 -5.13 31.29
CA VAL A 143 12.67 -4.43 30.97
C VAL A 143 12.38 -3.27 30.02
N HIS A 144 11.57 -3.52 28.98
CA HIS A 144 11.14 -2.50 28.04
C HIS A 144 10.36 -1.37 28.76
N LYS A 145 9.43 -1.73 29.63
CA LYS A 145 8.66 -0.77 30.42
C LYS A 145 9.56 0.13 31.27
N VAL A 146 10.57 -0.45 31.94
CA VAL A 146 11.52 0.32 32.78
C VAL A 146 12.40 1.23 31.93
N ARG A 147 12.80 0.78 30.75
CA ARG A 147 13.66 1.55 29.84
C ARG A 147 12.89 2.55 28.96
N GLY A 148 11.57 2.53 28.97
CA GLY A 148 10.73 3.35 28.09
C GLY A 148 10.89 3.00 26.60
N THR A 149 11.26 1.74 26.30
CA THR A 149 11.41 1.22 24.93
C THR A 149 10.31 0.22 24.62
N ASP A 150 10.06 -0.01 23.35
CA ASP A 150 9.10 -1.02 22.88
C ASP A 150 9.56 -1.61 21.56
N PRO A 151 9.41 -2.93 21.31
CA PRO A 151 9.81 -3.56 20.06
C PRO A 151 9.11 -3.01 18.81
N TYR A 152 7.87 -2.50 18.94
CA TYR A 152 7.10 -1.90 17.84
C TYR A 152 7.48 -0.45 17.58
N TRP A 153 8.18 0.21 18.51
CA TRP A 153 8.78 1.51 18.26
C TRP A 153 10.03 1.34 17.39
N SER A 154 9.83 1.16 16.09
CA SER A 154 10.89 0.90 15.12
C SER A 154 11.19 2.10 14.20
N PHE A 155 10.48 3.21 14.38
CA PHE A 155 10.59 4.41 13.54
C PHE A 155 12.04 4.86 13.33
N ASP A 156 12.80 5.01 14.41
CA ASP A 156 14.21 5.47 14.33
C ASP A 156 15.06 4.51 13.47
N ARG A 157 14.81 3.18 13.57
CA ARG A 157 15.54 2.16 12.81
C ARG A 157 15.18 2.20 11.33
N ILE A 158 13.88 2.28 11.01
CA ILE A 158 13.37 2.38 9.63
C ILE A 158 13.96 3.62 8.97
N LEU A 159 13.75 4.78 9.58
CA LEU A 159 14.23 6.07 9.08
C LEU A 159 15.75 6.13 8.93
N ASP A 160 16.50 5.46 9.82
CA ASP A 160 17.97 5.34 9.69
C ASP A 160 18.38 4.46 8.52
N ASP A 161 17.70 3.32 8.30
CA ASP A 161 17.97 2.41 7.20
C ASP A 161 17.66 3.11 5.85
N GLU A 162 16.53 3.80 5.75
CA GLU A 162 16.15 4.59 4.57
C GLU A 162 17.12 5.74 4.30
N ARG A 163 17.48 6.50 5.33
CA ARG A 163 18.45 7.60 5.19
C ARG A 163 19.81 7.10 4.68
N ARG A 164 20.29 5.93 5.14
CA ARG A 164 21.53 5.31 4.64
C ARG A 164 21.40 4.90 3.18
N ALA A 165 20.23 4.51 2.77
CA ALA A 165 19.89 4.22 1.38
C ALA A 165 19.53 5.47 0.57
N GLY A 166 19.68 6.69 1.09
CA GLY A 166 19.27 7.92 0.38
C GLY A 166 17.79 7.96 0.02
N ALA A 167 16.97 7.21 0.75
CA ALA A 167 15.54 7.06 0.54
C ALA A 167 14.73 7.91 1.53
N SER A 168 13.47 8.13 1.23
CA SER A 168 12.47 8.72 2.12
C SER A 168 11.12 8.04 1.90
N SER A 169 10.29 8.01 2.93
CA SER A 169 9.05 7.26 2.97
C SER A 169 7.84 8.08 3.41
N THR A 170 6.65 7.49 3.27
CA THR A 170 5.38 8.01 3.76
C THR A 170 4.87 7.11 4.87
N PHE A 171 4.47 7.70 6.00
CA PHE A 171 3.84 6.99 7.11
C PHE A 171 2.35 7.36 7.16
N PHE A 172 1.48 6.37 7.02
CA PHE A 172 0.05 6.55 7.18
C PHE A 172 -0.36 6.30 8.63
N LEU A 173 -1.00 7.29 9.26
CA LEU A 173 -1.36 7.28 10.68
C LEU A 173 -2.87 7.23 10.87
N LEU A 174 -3.34 6.33 11.75
CA LEU A 174 -4.73 6.32 12.20
C LEU A 174 -5.05 7.59 13.01
N ALA A 175 -6.14 8.25 12.67
CA ALA A 175 -6.66 9.39 13.40
C ALA A 175 -7.84 9.02 14.31
N ASP A 176 -8.49 7.88 14.08
CA ASP A 176 -9.57 7.33 14.89
C ASP A 176 -9.35 5.83 15.16
N HIS A 177 -9.95 5.32 16.25
CA HIS A 177 -9.86 3.92 16.67
C HIS A 177 -11.22 3.42 17.16
N ALA A 178 -12.27 3.70 16.40
CA ALA A 178 -13.64 3.38 16.78
C ALA A 178 -13.98 1.89 16.63
N HIS A 179 -13.20 1.14 15.84
CA HIS A 179 -13.42 -0.28 15.58
C HIS A 179 -12.33 -1.16 16.21
N GLU A 180 -12.66 -2.40 16.53
CA GLU A 180 -11.70 -3.36 17.10
C GLU A 180 -10.53 -3.70 16.18
N PHE A 181 -10.69 -3.49 14.87
CA PHE A 181 -9.63 -3.65 13.88
C PHE A 181 -8.70 -2.44 13.78
N ASP A 182 -9.04 -1.27 14.33
CA ASP A 182 -8.21 -0.07 14.28
C ASP A 182 -7.06 -0.09 15.30
N GLY A 183 -6.34 -1.19 15.37
CA GLY A 183 -5.20 -1.34 16.25
C GLY A 183 -5.54 -1.67 17.69
N GLY A 184 -4.52 -2.00 18.45
CA GLY A 184 -4.72 -2.71 19.70
C GLY A 184 -4.92 -1.89 20.96
N ALA A 185 -4.68 -0.58 20.97
CA ALA A 185 -4.70 0.23 22.19
C ALA A 185 -4.88 1.72 21.86
N PRO A 186 -6.14 2.16 21.67
CA PRO A 186 -6.45 3.55 21.33
C PRO A 186 -5.79 4.59 22.25
N GLU A 187 -5.84 4.39 23.55
CA GLU A 187 -5.27 5.35 24.54
C GLU A 187 -3.75 5.51 24.38
N GLU A 188 -3.02 4.41 24.17
CA GLU A 188 -1.59 4.44 23.90
C GLU A 188 -1.28 5.09 22.57
N TYR A 189 -2.05 4.79 21.54
CA TYR A 189 -1.87 5.38 20.21
C TYR A 189 -2.06 6.90 20.27
N GLU A 190 -3.16 7.38 20.85
CA GLU A 190 -3.44 8.80 21.03
C GLU A 190 -2.30 9.52 21.79
N ARG A 191 -1.80 8.90 22.84
CA ARG A 191 -0.69 9.44 23.63
C ARG A 191 0.63 9.52 22.86
N LEU A 192 0.87 8.56 21.94
CA LEU A 192 2.12 8.45 21.19
C LEU A 192 2.09 9.21 19.87
N ARG A 193 0.92 9.44 19.27
CA ARG A 193 0.76 10.07 17.96
C ARG A 193 1.55 11.39 17.82
N PRO A 194 1.55 12.34 18.80
CA PRO A 194 2.36 13.54 18.66
C PRO A 194 3.86 13.25 18.51
N ARG A 195 4.39 12.31 19.28
CA ARG A 195 5.79 11.90 19.17
C ARG A 195 6.10 11.19 17.86
N ILE A 196 5.16 10.37 17.36
CA ILE A 196 5.30 9.69 16.06
C ILE A 196 5.40 10.74 14.95
N VAL A 197 4.45 11.69 14.90
CA VAL A 197 4.45 12.78 13.91
C VAL A 197 5.75 13.58 13.98
N GLU A 198 6.19 13.98 15.18
CA GLU A 198 7.45 14.71 15.37
C GLU A 198 8.64 13.91 14.83
N THR A 199 8.72 12.61 15.14
CA THR A 199 9.81 11.74 14.69
C THR A 199 9.87 11.65 13.15
N ILE A 200 8.72 11.46 12.51
CA ILE A 200 8.58 11.37 11.05
C ILE A 200 9.00 12.70 10.40
N GLN A 201 8.46 13.83 10.90
CA GLN A 201 8.74 15.16 10.34
C GLN A 201 10.19 15.59 10.53
N GLN A 202 10.83 15.25 11.66
CA GLN A 202 12.26 15.51 11.88
C GLN A 202 13.13 14.77 10.86
N ALA A 203 12.71 13.60 10.42
CA ALA A 203 13.38 12.84 9.37
C ALA A 203 13.02 13.32 7.95
N LYS A 204 12.11 14.30 7.80
CA LYS A 204 11.57 14.78 6.52
C LYS A 204 10.81 13.70 5.75
N ALA A 205 10.29 12.69 6.43
CA ALA A 205 9.37 11.73 5.88
C ALA A 205 7.95 12.32 5.85
N GLU A 206 7.11 11.80 5.00
CA GLU A 206 5.73 12.26 4.81
C GLU A 206 4.79 11.65 5.84
N VAL A 207 3.78 12.42 6.27
CA VAL A 207 2.65 11.94 7.06
C VAL A 207 1.40 11.93 6.20
N GLY A 208 0.80 10.76 6.03
CA GLY A 208 -0.49 10.53 5.38
C GLY A 208 -1.55 10.07 6.39
N LEU A 209 -2.82 10.10 5.98
CA LEU A 209 -3.92 9.56 6.78
C LEU A 209 -4.10 8.06 6.49
N HIS A 210 -4.04 7.24 7.54
CA HIS A 210 -4.58 5.89 7.51
C HIS A 210 -6.05 5.95 7.88
N GLY A 211 -6.95 5.94 6.88
CA GLY A 211 -8.39 6.02 7.12
C GLY A 211 -8.86 4.81 7.94
N SER A 212 -9.53 5.03 9.07
CA SER A 212 -9.93 3.97 9.99
C SER A 212 -10.86 2.94 9.34
N TYR A 213 -11.03 1.79 9.98
CA TYR A 213 -11.86 0.69 9.44
C TYR A 213 -13.29 1.12 9.10
N LEU A 214 -13.88 2.03 9.89
CA LEU A 214 -15.22 2.56 9.65
C LEU A 214 -15.26 3.77 8.71
N ALA A 215 -14.11 4.32 8.31
CA ALA A 215 -14.07 5.47 7.41
C ALA A 215 -14.37 5.09 5.95
N ALA A 216 -14.12 3.84 5.57
CA ALA A 216 -14.50 3.34 4.24
C ALA A 216 -16.03 3.35 4.08
N GLY A 217 -16.53 4.15 3.12
CA GLY A 217 -17.96 4.38 2.90
C GLY A 217 -18.61 5.45 3.78
N ASP A 218 -17.82 6.20 4.58
CA ASP A 218 -18.33 7.29 5.42
C ASP A 218 -17.55 8.59 5.12
N ALA A 219 -18.08 9.39 4.19
CA ALA A 219 -17.45 10.64 3.73
C ALA A 219 -17.24 11.66 4.86
N GLN A 220 -18.14 11.72 5.86
CA GLN A 220 -18.00 12.65 6.97
C GLN A 220 -16.88 12.20 7.91
N ARG A 221 -16.80 10.91 8.19
CA ARG A 221 -15.75 10.34 9.04
C ARG A 221 -14.36 10.57 8.45
N ILE A 222 -14.20 10.33 7.14
CA ILE A 222 -12.88 10.54 6.50
C ILE A 222 -12.45 12.00 6.54
N ALA A 223 -13.37 12.94 6.36
CA ALA A 223 -13.10 14.38 6.50
C ALA A 223 -12.72 14.75 7.93
N ASP A 224 -13.45 14.23 8.93
CA ASP A 224 -13.19 14.48 10.35
C ASP A 224 -11.83 13.89 10.79
N GLU A 225 -11.48 12.71 10.29
CA GLU A 225 -10.19 12.06 10.55
C GLU A 225 -9.02 12.86 9.94
N LYS A 226 -9.19 13.33 8.70
CA LYS A 226 -8.22 14.21 8.06
C LYS A 226 -7.99 15.46 8.88
N GLU A 227 -9.05 16.19 9.22
CA GLU A 227 -8.96 17.42 10.04
C GLU A 227 -8.29 17.15 11.40
N ARG A 228 -8.59 16.01 12.03
CA ARG A 228 -7.96 15.62 13.30
C ARG A 228 -6.46 15.42 13.16
N LEU A 229 -6.00 14.74 12.10
CA LEU A 229 -4.58 14.54 11.86
C LEU A 229 -3.89 15.83 11.46
N GLU A 230 -4.50 16.66 10.62
CA GLU A 230 -3.96 17.95 10.17
C GLU A 230 -3.73 18.95 11.30
N ARG A 231 -4.56 18.92 12.35
CA ARG A 231 -4.32 19.75 13.55
C ARG A 231 -2.99 19.45 14.25
N LEU A 232 -2.44 18.26 14.02
CA LEU A 232 -1.19 17.81 14.63
C LEU A 232 -0.02 17.85 13.64
N ALA A 233 -0.24 17.37 12.42
CA ALA A 233 0.81 17.15 11.42
C ALA A 233 0.95 18.31 10.42
N GLY A 234 0.01 19.25 10.35
CA GLY A 234 -0.13 20.19 9.25
C GLY A 234 -0.84 19.52 8.05
N PRO A 235 -0.78 20.11 6.86
CA PRO A 235 -1.50 19.60 5.69
C PRO A 235 -1.20 18.14 5.40
N VAL A 236 -2.24 17.33 5.20
CA VAL A 236 -2.17 15.90 4.86
C VAL A 236 -2.70 15.70 3.44
N GLN A 237 -1.82 15.27 2.54
CA GLN A 237 -2.14 15.11 1.12
C GLN A 237 -2.48 13.68 0.73
N GLY A 238 -1.89 12.69 1.42
CA GLY A 238 -2.01 11.28 1.10
C GLY A 238 -2.95 10.53 2.00
N HIS A 239 -3.57 9.50 1.42
CA HIS A 239 -4.49 8.63 2.11
C HIS A 239 -4.20 7.15 1.80
N ARG A 240 -4.58 6.26 2.75
CA ARG A 240 -4.74 4.81 2.58
C ARG A 240 -5.78 4.29 3.57
N TYR A 241 -6.77 3.55 3.11
CA TYR A 241 -7.71 2.89 4.01
C TYR A 241 -7.11 1.70 4.74
N HIS A 242 -7.38 1.62 6.02
CA HIS A 242 -7.02 0.47 6.86
C HIS A 242 -7.61 -0.83 6.29
N TYR A 243 -6.86 -1.92 6.36
CA TYR A 243 -7.18 -3.21 5.75
C TYR A 243 -7.25 -3.19 4.22
N LEU A 244 -6.83 -2.12 3.55
CA LEU A 244 -7.06 -1.88 2.10
C LEU A 244 -8.57 -2.00 1.77
N ARG A 245 -9.42 -1.56 2.69
CA ARG A 245 -10.86 -1.65 2.60
C ARG A 245 -11.39 -0.52 1.73
N ILE A 246 -11.55 -0.77 0.45
CA ILE A 246 -12.04 0.21 -0.53
C ILE A 246 -13.03 -0.43 -1.49
N ASP A 247 -14.17 0.25 -1.70
CA ASP A 247 -14.93 0.14 -2.93
C ASP A 247 -14.52 1.31 -3.84
N PRO A 248 -13.80 1.06 -4.95
CA PRO A 248 -13.30 2.14 -5.79
C PRO A 248 -14.41 2.98 -6.42
N HIS A 249 -15.62 2.46 -6.55
CA HIS A 249 -16.75 3.17 -7.15
C HIS A 249 -17.46 4.11 -6.15
N ASP A 250 -17.39 3.81 -4.84
CA ASP A 250 -18.11 4.57 -3.81
C ASP A 250 -17.15 5.48 -3.01
N ASN A 251 -15.89 5.07 -2.79
CA ASN A 251 -15.03 5.72 -1.82
C ASN A 251 -14.12 6.81 -2.41
N LEU A 252 -13.70 6.69 -3.67
CA LEU A 252 -12.74 7.64 -4.27
C LEU A 252 -13.29 9.07 -4.36
N GLY A 253 -14.57 9.23 -4.69
CA GLY A 253 -15.24 10.52 -4.69
C GLY A 253 -15.24 11.22 -3.31
N SER A 254 -15.36 10.45 -2.23
CA SER A 254 -15.30 10.98 -0.86
C SER A 254 -13.90 11.45 -0.48
N LEU A 255 -12.85 10.77 -0.95
CA LEU A 255 -11.45 11.17 -0.76
C LEU A 255 -11.15 12.46 -1.52
N GLU A 256 -11.57 12.54 -2.79
CA GLU A 256 -11.45 13.74 -3.62
C GLU A 256 -12.17 14.93 -2.98
N ALA A 257 -13.42 14.76 -2.55
CA ALA A 257 -14.20 15.80 -1.87
C ALA A 257 -13.58 16.25 -0.54
N SER A 258 -12.85 15.36 0.14
CA SER A 258 -12.09 15.70 1.36
C SER A 258 -10.75 16.38 1.07
N GLY A 259 -10.40 16.59 -0.21
CA GLY A 259 -9.20 17.31 -0.63
C GLY A 259 -7.91 16.52 -0.44
N PHE A 260 -7.95 15.18 -0.57
CA PHE A 260 -6.73 14.40 -0.71
C PHE A 260 -6.16 14.55 -2.11
N ALA A 261 -4.84 14.67 -2.21
CA ALA A 261 -4.14 14.75 -3.50
C ALA A 261 -3.93 13.36 -4.11
N TYR A 262 -3.75 12.35 -3.27
CA TYR A 262 -3.58 10.97 -3.71
C TYR A 262 -4.11 9.96 -2.69
N ASP A 263 -4.45 8.78 -3.20
CA ASP A 263 -4.71 7.56 -2.44
C ASP A 263 -3.68 6.48 -2.79
N SER A 264 -3.50 5.51 -1.92
CA SER A 264 -2.65 4.34 -2.18
C SER A 264 -3.26 3.07 -1.56
N THR A 265 -4.57 2.92 -1.76
CA THR A 265 -5.32 1.77 -1.22
C THR A 265 -5.45 0.64 -2.23
N LEU A 266 -5.43 0.92 -3.54
CA LEU A 266 -5.63 -0.09 -4.57
C LEU A 266 -4.44 -1.04 -4.68
N GLY A 267 -4.45 -2.05 -3.80
CA GLY A 267 -3.59 -3.20 -3.78
C GLY A 267 -4.40 -4.45 -3.44
N PHE A 268 -3.83 -5.63 -3.68
CA PHE A 268 -4.40 -6.88 -3.19
C PHE A 268 -3.89 -7.18 -1.79
N GLY A 269 -4.80 -7.55 -0.88
CA GLY A 269 -4.42 -8.03 0.44
C GLY A 269 -3.82 -9.45 0.43
N ASP A 270 -4.09 -10.21 -0.63
CA ASP A 270 -3.77 -11.64 -0.77
C ASP A 270 -2.80 -11.98 -1.92
N ALA A 271 -2.31 -11.00 -2.67
CA ALA A 271 -1.36 -11.19 -3.76
C ALA A 271 -0.38 -10.01 -3.92
N ILE A 272 0.71 -10.24 -4.65
CA ILE A 272 1.63 -9.22 -5.14
C ILE A 272 1.22 -8.84 -6.56
N GLY A 273 1.37 -7.57 -6.91
CA GLY A 273 1.15 -7.05 -8.26
C GLY A 273 0.11 -5.93 -8.31
N PHE A 274 -0.34 -5.58 -9.49
CA PHE A 274 -1.06 -4.35 -9.79
C PHE A 274 -2.58 -4.61 -9.90
N ARG A 275 -3.34 -4.29 -8.85
CA ARG A 275 -4.79 -4.55 -8.79
C ARG A 275 -5.57 -3.84 -9.89
N ALA A 276 -5.14 -2.65 -10.29
CA ALA A 276 -5.79 -1.87 -11.35
C ALA A 276 -5.24 -2.15 -12.77
N GLY A 277 -4.38 -3.16 -12.94
CA GLY A 277 -3.79 -3.48 -14.25
C GLY A 277 -2.88 -2.38 -14.81
N ILE A 278 -2.34 -1.55 -13.94
CA ILE A 278 -1.46 -0.43 -14.26
C ILE A 278 -0.35 -0.32 -13.20
N ALA A 279 0.89 -0.11 -13.65
CA ALA A 279 2.09 -0.17 -12.81
C ALA A 279 2.68 1.21 -12.49
N HIS A 280 1.93 2.27 -12.68
CA HIS A 280 2.32 3.65 -12.34
C HIS A 280 1.12 4.41 -11.79
N PRO A 281 1.31 5.56 -11.13
CA PRO A 281 0.19 6.36 -10.64
C PRO A 281 -0.72 6.81 -11.79
N PHE A 282 -2.02 6.88 -11.51
CA PHE A 282 -3.03 7.18 -12.51
C PHE A 282 -4.23 7.88 -11.88
N HIS A 283 -5.12 8.46 -12.70
CA HIS A 283 -6.40 8.97 -12.28
C HIS A 283 -7.45 7.85 -12.35
N PRO A 284 -8.04 7.40 -11.22
CA PRO A 284 -9.14 6.44 -11.25
C PRO A 284 -10.35 6.96 -12.01
N TRP A 285 -11.18 6.08 -12.55
CA TRP A 285 -12.36 6.45 -13.32
C TRP A 285 -13.61 6.56 -12.45
N ASP A 286 -14.35 7.63 -12.62
CA ASP A 286 -15.66 7.86 -12.02
C ASP A 286 -16.75 7.59 -13.07
N PHE A 287 -17.53 6.52 -12.85
CA PHE A 287 -18.61 6.14 -13.78
C PHE A 287 -19.81 7.07 -13.71
N ASP A 288 -20.06 7.73 -12.58
CA ASP A 288 -21.19 8.63 -12.43
C ASP A 288 -20.97 9.94 -13.18
N ARG A 289 -19.74 10.42 -13.21
CA ARG A 289 -19.31 11.61 -13.96
C ARG A 289 -18.89 11.29 -15.39
N ASP A 290 -18.69 10.03 -15.72
CA ASP A 290 -18.05 9.57 -16.98
C ASP A 290 -16.73 10.30 -17.26
N ALA A 291 -15.89 10.40 -16.22
CA ALA A 291 -14.65 11.18 -16.23
C ALA A 291 -13.64 10.62 -15.21
N PRO A 292 -12.33 10.90 -15.36
CA PRO A 292 -11.36 10.59 -14.33
C PRO A 292 -11.60 11.44 -13.07
N HIS A 293 -11.24 10.89 -11.91
CA HIS A 293 -11.05 11.65 -10.69
C HIS A 293 -9.85 12.59 -10.82
N GLU A 294 -9.84 13.72 -10.10
CA GLU A 294 -8.65 14.56 -9.97
C GLU A 294 -7.63 13.96 -9.00
N LEU A 295 -8.10 13.08 -8.10
CA LEU A 295 -7.29 12.29 -7.19
C LEU A 295 -6.36 11.36 -7.98
N ILE A 296 -5.12 11.20 -7.50
CA ILE A 296 -4.19 10.21 -8.06
C ILE A 296 -4.20 8.95 -7.19
N GLU A 297 -4.29 7.79 -7.82
CA GLU A 297 -4.01 6.51 -7.19
C GLU A 297 -2.54 6.14 -7.39
N VAL A 298 -1.82 5.87 -6.29
CA VAL A 298 -0.47 5.30 -6.29
C VAL A 298 -0.60 3.81 -6.03
N PRO A 299 -0.45 2.95 -7.06
CA PRO A 299 -0.77 1.53 -6.95
C PRO A 299 0.10 0.84 -5.90
N LEU A 300 -0.52 0.08 -4.99
CA LEU A 300 0.18 -0.72 -4.00
C LEU A 300 0.47 -2.12 -4.57
N ALA A 301 1.75 -2.42 -4.83
CA ALA A 301 2.16 -3.66 -5.49
C ALA A 301 2.56 -4.79 -4.54
N ALA A 302 3.02 -4.48 -3.33
CA ALA A 302 3.42 -5.50 -2.36
C ALA A 302 3.25 -5.01 -0.91
N MET A 303 2.91 -5.94 -0.02
CA MET A 303 2.74 -5.68 1.40
C MET A 303 3.39 -6.80 2.22
N ASP A 304 4.11 -6.45 3.28
CA ASP A 304 4.77 -7.40 4.19
C ASP A 304 3.81 -8.41 4.81
N VAL A 305 2.62 -7.97 5.23
CA VAL A 305 1.58 -8.85 5.79
C VAL A 305 1.03 -9.83 4.73
N THR A 306 0.89 -9.41 3.47
CA THR A 306 0.55 -10.32 2.37
C THR A 306 1.58 -11.43 2.24
N LEU A 307 2.87 -11.09 2.36
CA LEU A 307 3.97 -12.06 2.23
C LEU A 307 4.04 -13.01 3.44
N SER A 308 3.90 -12.47 4.67
CA SER A 308 4.24 -13.17 5.92
C SER A 308 3.09 -13.92 6.58
N ALA A 309 1.85 -13.42 6.46
CA ALA A 309 0.74 -13.92 7.27
C ALA A 309 0.23 -15.28 6.79
N GLU A 310 -0.06 -16.19 7.76
CA GLU A 310 -0.57 -17.55 7.53
C GLU A 310 -1.88 -17.56 6.71
N ARG A 311 -2.70 -16.51 6.85
CA ARG A 311 -3.97 -16.35 6.11
C ARG A 311 -3.80 -15.90 4.64
N TYR A 312 -2.58 -15.53 4.25
CA TYR A 312 -2.23 -15.08 2.89
C TYR A 312 -1.15 -16.00 2.29
N LEU A 313 -0.04 -15.44 1.82
CA LEU A 313 0.98 -16.23 1.13
C LEU A 313 1.86 -17.08 2.06
N ASN A 314 1.95 -16.72 3.35
CA ASN A 314 2.68 -17.45 4.39
C ASN A 314 4.11 -17.86 3.96
N LEU A 315 4.84 -16.91 3.38
CA LEU A 315 6.16 -17.16 2.83
C LEU A 315 7.24 -17.14 3.92
N THR A 316 8.31 -17.88 3.68
CA THR A 316 9.57 -17.67 4.40
C THR A 316 10.20 -16.34 3.98
N VAL A 317 11.14 -15.80 4.77
CA VAL A 317 11.90 -14.58 4.42
C VAL A 317 12.62 -14.75 3.07
N GLU A 318 13.12 -15.96 2.78
CA GLU A 318 13.81 -16.27 1.53
C GLU A 318 12.85 -16.24 0.33
N ASP A 319 11.70 -16.90 0.45
CA ASP A 319 10.66 -16.93 -0.61
C ASP A 319 10.05 -15.53 -0.83
N ALA A 320 9.80 -14.78 0.24
CA ALA A 320 9.34 -13.40 0.17
C ALA A 320 10.36 -12.51 -0.56
N GLY A 321 11.66 -12.67 -0.24
CA GLY A 321 12.73 -11.99 -0.95
C GLY A 321 12.79 -12.36 -2.44
N ALA A 322 12.55 -13.62 -2.78
CA ALA A 322 12.47 -14.04 -4.19
C ALA A 322 11.30 -13.37 -4.92
N ARG A 323 10.13 -13.26 -4.28
CA ARG A 323 8.96 -12.56 -4.85
C ARG A 323 9.20 -11.07 -5.05
N LEU A 324 9.79 -10.39 -4.07
CA LEU A 324 10.13 -8.97 -4.19
C LEU A 324 11.16 -8.73 -5.31
N ARG A 325 12.19 -9.59 -5.42
CA ARG A 325 13.15 -9.50 -6.53
C ARG A 325 12.49 -9.69 -7.89
N ALA A 326 11.57 -10.64 -8.03
CA ALA A 326 10.82 -10.83 -9.28
C ALA A 326 9.99 -9.59 -9.66
N LEU A 327 9.36 -8.92 -8.68
CA LEU A 327 8.68 -7.63 -8.90
C LEU A 327 9.66 -6.54 -9.35
N LEU A 328 10.85 -6.46 -8.72
CA LEU A 328 11.87 -5.49 -9.12
C LEU A 328 12.52 -5.82 -10.48
N ASP A 329 12.72 -7.10 -10.81
CA ASP A 329 13.19 -7.53 -12.13
C ASP A 329 12.18 -7.11 -13.22
N TRP A 330 10.88 -7.26 -12.93
CA TRP A 330 9.81 -6.76 -13.80
C TRP A 330 9.88 -5.23 -13.95
N ALA A 331 10.03 -4.48 -12.85
CA ALA A 331 10.09 -3.02 -12.85
C ALA A 331 11.34 -2.49 -13.59
N GLU A 332 12.50 -3.13 -13.41
CA GLU A 332 13.73 -2.79 -14.13
C GLU A 332 13.54 -2.95 -15.64
N ALA A 333 12.86 -4.02 -16.07
CA ALA A 333 12.62 -4.31 -17.49
C ALA A 333 11.58 -3.36 -18.11
N ASN A 334 10.49 -3.09 -17.41
CA ASN A 334 9.29 -2.43 -17.94
C ASN A 334 9.11 -0.97 -17.48
N GLY A 335 9.84 -0.53 -16.46
CA GLY A 335 9.56 0.73 -15.78
C GLY A 335 8.49 0.58 -14.72
N GLY A 336 7.91 1.69 -14.30
CA GLY A 336 6.82 1.72 -13.32
C GLY A 336 7.11 2.62 -12.12
N GLY A 337 6.05 3.03 -11.44
CA GLY A 337 6.10 3.78 -10.19
C GLY A 337 5.01 3.28 -9.25
N PHE A 338 5.35 2.58 -8.17
CA PHE A 338 4.39 1.90 -7.32
C PHE A 338 4.81 1.88 -5.85
N ALA A 339 3.85 1.68 -4.96
CA ALA A 339 4.08 1.60 -3.53
C ALA A 339 4.41 0.16 -3.08
N VAL A 340 5.28 0.08 -2.06
CA VAL A 340 5.48 -1.11 -1.23
C VAL A 340 5.18 -0.71 0.21
N LEU A 341 4.39 -1.54 0.90
CA LEU A 341 3.98 -1.32 2.28
C LEU A 341 4.78 -2.22 3.22
N TRP A 342 5.33 -1.60 4.27
CA TRP A 342 6.02 -2.29 5.35
C TRP A 342 5.60 -1.73 6.70
N HIS A 343 4.91 -2.54 7.53
CA HIS A 343 4.46 -2.09 8.85
C HIS A 343 5.61 -1.98 9.84
N PRO A 344 5.66 -0.95 10.69
CA PRO A 344 6.74 -0.78 11.67
C PRO A 344 6.91 -1.97 12.62
N GLU A 345 5.85 -2.66 12.99
CA GLU A 345 5.91 -3.85 13.86
C GLU A 345 6.62 -5.05 13.24
N GLN A 346 6.76 -5.10 11.91
CA GLN A 346 7.53 -6.16 11.22
C GLN A 346 9.04 -6.07 11.50
N TYR A 347 9.51 -4.95 12.04
CA TYR A 347 10.88 -4.80 12.54
C TYR A 347 11.12 -5.47 13.91
N ASP A 348 10.09 -6.03 14.56
CA ASP A 348 10.26 -6.85 15.76
C ASP A 348 10.84 -8.22 15.40
N SER A 349 12.16 -8.33 15.41
CA SER A 349 12.88 -9.56 15.08
C SER A 349 12.58 -10.74 16.04
N ALA A 350 11.99 -10.47 17.20
CA ALA A 350 11.54 -11.52 18.11
C ALA A 350 10.22 -12.14 17.62
N LEU A 351 9.37 -11.36 16.95
CA LEU A 351 8.12 -11.82 16.34
C LEU A 351 8.38 -12.41 14.95
N LEU A 352 9.06 -11.65 14.11
CA LEU A 352 9.33 -11.96 12.70
C LEU A 352 10.83 -11.87 12.38
N PRO A 353 11.62 -12.91 12.71
CA PRO A 353 13.07 -12.90 12.48
C PRO A 353 13.43 -12.72 11.00
N GLY A 354 14.27 -11.74 10.70
CA GLY A 354 14.82 -11.50 9.37
C GLY A 354 13.98 -10.61 8.46
N TRP A 355 12.77 -10.18 8.85
CA TRP A 355 11.93 -9.29 8.05
C TRP A 355 12.50 -7.87 7.99
N ASP A 356 13.13 -7.40 9.07
CA ASP A 356 13.89 -6.15 9.06
C ASP A 356 15.10 -6.20 8.12
N VAL A 357 15.75 -7.36 8.00
CA VAL A 357 16.83 -7.57 7.02
C VAL A 357 16.30 -7.60 5.60
N LEU A 358 15.14 -8.21 5.38
CA LEU A 358 14.49 -8.26 4.08
C LEU A 358 14.15 -6.86 3.57
N TYR A 359 13.63 -5.98 4.44
CA TYR A 359 13.37 -4.58 4.07
C TYR A 359 14.64 -3.84 3.64
N ARG A 360 15.73 -3.96 4.39
CA ARG A 360 17.01 -3.35 3.99
C ARG A 360 17.52 -3.86 2.63
N ARG A 361 17.38 -5.17 2.38
CA ARG A 361 17.70 -5.75 1.08
C ARG A 361 16.84 -5.22 -0.04
N LEU A 362 15.54 -4.97 0.21
CA LEU A 362 14.67 -4.33 -0.77
C LEU A 362 15.21 -2.95 -1.17
N LEU A 363 15.63 -2.11 -0.20
CA LEU A 363 16.22 -0.80 -0.48
C LEU A 363 17.51 -0.91 -1.33
N GLU A 364 18.40 -1.83 -0.94
CA GLU A 364 19.64 -2.11 -1.67
C GLU A 364 19.37 -2.62 -3.10
N ASP A 365 18.40 -3.52 -3.26
CA ASP A 365 18.01 -4.11 -4.54
C ASP A 365 17.41 -3.07 -5.50
N VAL A 366 16.57 -2.14 -5.00
CA VAL A 366 16.05 -1.02 -5.81
C VAL A 366 17.19 -0.15 -6.33
N GLN A 367 18.10 0.25 -5.46
CA GLN A 367 19.24 1.09 -5.84
C GLN A 367 20.19 0.39 -6.82
N ALA A 368 20.50 -0.88 -6.57
CA ALA A 368 21.40 -1.66 -7.43
C ALA A 368 20.89 -1.79 -8.87
N ARG A 369 19.55 -1.72 -9.06
CA ARG A 369 18.87 -1.73 -10.37
C ARG A 369 18.66 -0.32 -10.96
N GLY A 370 19.16 0.73 -10.32
CA GLY A 370 18.98 2.11 -10.78
C GLY A 370 17.56 2.64 -10.59
N GLY A 371 16.77 2.05 -9.68
CA GLY A 371 15.47 2.55 -9.27
C GLY A 371 15.58 3.64 -8.21
N ALA A 372 14.52 4.45 -8.04
CA ALA A 372 14.39 5.43 -6.99
C ALA A 372 13.51 4.93 -5.84
N CYS A 373 13.87 5.26 -4.60
CA CYS A 373 13.02 5.08 -3.42
C CYS A 373 12.45 6.45 -3.02
N LEU A 374 11.14 6.64 -3.14
CA LEU A 374 10.46 7.92 -2.98
C LEU A 374 9.39 7.87 -1.89
N GLN A 375 8.93 9.04 -1.45
CA GLN A 375 7.65 9.20 -0.76
C GLN A 375 6.50 9.01 -1.75
N ALA A 376 5.35 8.53 -1.29
CA ALA A 376 4.18 8.35 -2.14
C ALA A 376 3.66 9.68 -2.69
N GLY A 377 3.70 10.75 -1.88
CA GLY A 377 3.33 12.09 -2.31
C GLY A 377 4.24 12.64 -3.40
N VAL A 378 5.55 12.37 -3.34
CA VAL A 378 6.49 12.78 -4.39
C VAL A 378 6.19 12.04 -5.69
N LEU A 379 5.95 10.72 -5.61
CA LEU A 379 5.59 9.92 -6.78
C LEU A 379 4.26 10.38 -7.40
N ALA A 380 3.26 10.72 -6.58
CA ALA A 380 1.99 11.26 -7.03
C ALA A 380 2.14 12.65 -7.69
N GLU A 381 2.99 13.51 -7.15
CA GLU A 381 3.27 14.84 -7.73
C GLU A 381 3.96 14.74 -9.11
N GLU A 382 4.97 13.87 -9.21
CA GLU A 382 5.63 13.62 -10.50
C GLU A 382 4.65 13.05 -11.54
N ALA A 383 3.77 12.11 -11.10
CA ALA A 383 2.73 11.58 -11.96
C ALA A 383 1.76 12.66 -12.44
N ARG A 384 1.32 13.56 -11.56
CA ARG A 384 0.43 14.66 -11.93
C ARG A 384 1.05 15.58 -12.98
N ALA A 385 2.35 15.88 -12.85
CA ALA A 385 3.07 16.68 -13.83
C ALA A 385 3.19 15.98 -15.19
N TRP A 386 3.17 14.65 -15.19
CA TRP A 386 3.24 13.84 -16.38
C TRP A 386 1.86 13.52 -16.98
N LEU A 387 0.79 13.44 -16.16
CA LEU A 387 -0.60 13.19 -16.58
C LEU A 387 -1.33 14.50 -17.04
N SER A 388 -0.76 15.69 -16.82
CA SER A 388 -1.31 17.00 -17.17
C SER A 388 -0.93 17.44 -18.58
#